data_fe28eae491089c3494d9349076712cc4
#
_entry.id   fe28eae491089c3494d9349076712cc4
#
_cell.length_a   1.000
_cell.length_b   1.000
_cell.length_c   1.000
_cell.angle_alpha   90.00
_cell.angle_beta   90.00
_cell.angle_gamma   90.00
#
_symmetry.space_group_name_H-M   'P 1'
#
loop_
_entity.id
_entity.type
_entity.pdbx_description
1 polymer ?
#
loop_
_entity_poly.entity_id
_entity_poly.type
_entity_poly.pdbx_seq_one_letter_code
_entity_poly.pdbx_strand_id
1 'polypeptide(L)'
;AGKTTALKAISGLLPLENGELRSGSIQFASPTGETLSLGAMQPHRIARAGVAHVREGRHIFQDLTVEANLIASSQALAERGGAKTANYDQIYTIFPRLAERRKQIAGYLSGGEQQMLAIGRALIGQPRLMLLDEPSLGLAPKVVDEIFEVIAKVNRETGVSILLVEQNAFAAFGISHYAYIMEQGKVVIDGTVETLRKDPDVQRFYLGYADGSDAISSFRDVKHYKRRKRWLS
;
A
#
# COMPACT_ATOMS: atom_id res chain seq x y z
N ALA A 1 -12.85 8.58 -1.04
CA ALA A 1 -13.51 7.45 -0.38
C ALA A 1 -12.98 7.17 1.04
N GLY A 2 -11.98 7.90 1.54
CA GLY A 2 -11.37 7.69 2.87
C GLY A 2 -10.25 6.64 2.91
N LYS A 3 -9.83 6.08 1.78
CA LYS A 3 -8.79 5.05 1.68
C LYS A 3 -7.43 5.55 2.20
N THR A 4 -6.91 6.64 1.64
CA THR A 4 -5.67 7.31 2.07
C THR A 4 -5.73 7.70 3.55
N THR A 5 -6.89 8.18 4.02
CA THR A 5 -7.11 8.51 5.44
C THR A 5 -6.92 7.28 6.35
N ALA A 6 -7.40 6.11 5.94
CA ALA A 6 -7.19 4.86 6.66
C ALA A 6 -5.69 4.49 6.73
N LEU A 7 -4.94 4.60 5.62
CA LEU A 7 -3.49 4.36 5.64
C LEU A 7 -2.75 5.35 6.53
N LYS A 8 -3.15 6.64 6.51
CA LYS A 8 -2.57 7.66 7.39
C LYS A 8 -2.87 7.40 8.88
N ALA A 9 -4.06 6.87 9.18
CA ALA A 9 -4.39 6.46 10.55
C ALA A 9 -3.49 5.31 11.02
N ILE A 10 -3.28 4.29 10.18
CA ILE A 10 -2.41 3.13 10.49
C ILE A 10 -0.95 3.56 10.67
N SER A 11 -0.45 4.48 9.85
CA SER A 11 0.93 4.96 9.90
C SER A 11 1.18 6.09 10.92
N GLY A 12 0.14 6.54 11.64
CA GLY A 12 0.22 7.62 12.62
C GLY A 12 0.40 9.02 12.01
N LEU A 13 0.18 9.17 10.70
CA LEU A 13 0.36 10.45 10.00
C LEU A 13 -0.89 11.33 10.04
N LEU A 14 -2.02 10.81 10.51
CA LEU A 14 -3.29 11.54 10.55
C LEU A 14 -3.21 12.85 11.34
N PRO A 15 -2.56 12.92 12.53
CA PRO A 15 -2.43 14.16 13.29
C PRO A 15 -1.62 15.25 12.58
N LEU A 16 -0.72 14.90 11.67
CA LEU A 16 0.06 15.88 10.90
C LEU A 16 -0.80 16.68 9.90
N GLU A 17 -2.01 16.21 9.63
CA GLU A 17 -2.99 16.86 8.76
C GLU A 17 -4.25 17.28 9.53
N ASN A 18 -4.11 17.56 10.84
CA ASN A 18 -5.19 17.95 11.73
C ASN A 18 -6.33 16.91 11.84
N GLY A 19 -6.04 15.64 11.55
CA GLY A 19 -6.96 14.53 11.72
C GLY A 19 -6.78 13.82 13.06
N GLU A 20 -7.81 13.16 13.55
CA GLU A 20 -7.78 12.40 14.79
C GLU A 20 -8.55 11.08 14.69
N LEU A 21 -8.14 10.10 15.47
CA LEU A 21 -8.90 8.86 15.68
C LEU A 21 -9.88 9.10 16.83
N ARG A 22 -11.16 9.38 16.52
CA ARG A 22 -12.19 9.70 17.52
C ARG A 22 -12.70 8.49 18.28
N SER A 23 -12.70 7.31 17.64
CA SER A 23 -13.22 6.08 18.23
C SER A 23 -12.61 4.86 17.55
N GLY A 24 -12.70 3.69 18.21
CA GLY A 24 -12.14 2.45 17.71
C GLY A 24 -10.67 2.27 18.08
N SER A 25 -10.05 1.21 17.57
CA SER A 25 -8.64 0.89 17.80
C SER A 25 -7.98 0.38 16.53
N ILE A 26 -6.67 0.61 16.40
CA ILE A 26 -5.84 0.07 15.34
C ILE A 26 -4.81 -0.83 16.02
N GLN A 27 -4.87 -2.13 15.73
CA GLN A 27 -3.99 -3.11 16.35
C GLN A 27 -3.08 -3.73 15.30
N PHE A 28 -1.81 -3.91 15.65
CA PHE A 28 -0.79 -4.54 14.82
C PHE A 28 -0.18 -5.71 15.58
N ALA A 29 -0.49 -6.92 15.12
CA ALA A 29 0.02 -8.14 15.73
C ALA A 29 1.47 -8.39 15.36
N SER A 30 2.32 -8.63 16.37
CA SER A 30 3.69 -9.09 16.19
C SER A 30 3.72 -10.61 15.91
N PRO A 31 4.69 -11.14 15.15
CA PRO A 31 4.90 -12.59 15.04
C PRO A 31 5.18 -13.28 16.38
N THR A 32 5.64 -12.52 17.38
CA THR A 32 5.88 -13.00 18.74
C THR A 32 4.61 -13.06 19.60
N GLY A 33 3.43 -12.75 19.00
CA GLY A 33 2.14 -12.73 19.70
C GLY A 33 1.83 -11.43 20.44
N GLU A 34 2.76 -10.49 20.51
CA GLU A 34 2.53 -9.16 21.07
C GLU A 34 1.68 -8.32 20.12
N THR A 35 0.65 -7.67 20.65
CA THR A 35 -0.22 -6.75 19.89
C THR A 35 0.06 -5.31 20.28
N LEU A 36 0.42 -4.49 19.31
CA LEU A 36 0.68 -3.07 19.45
C LEU A 36 -0.56 -2.24 19.07
N SER A 37 -0.96 -1.32 19.94
CA SER A 37 -2.02 -0.36 19.62
C SER A 37 -1.42 0.85 18.90
N LEU A 38 -1.66 0.94 17.58
CA LEU A 38 -1.04 1.98 16.74
C LEU A 38 -1.72 3.34 16.88
N GLY A 39 -3.00 3.39 17.26
CA GLY A 39 -3.81 4.61 17.24
C GLY A 39 -3.29 5.77 18.11
N ALA A 40 -2.52 5.47 19.17
CA ALA A 40 -1.89 6.47 20.05
C ALA A 40 -0.36 6.58 19.85
N MET A 41 0.21 5.79 18.90
CA MET A 41 1.66 5.78 18.69
C MET A 41 2.12 6.90 17.76
N GLN A 42 3.30 7.43 18.05
CA GLN A 42 3.97 8.38 17.15
C GLN A 42 4.45 7.68 15.87
N PRO A 43 4.44 8.35 14.69
CA PRO A 43 4.80 7.75 13.41
C PRO A 43 6.15 7.03 13.40
N HIS A 44 7.16 7.61 14.05
CA HIS A 44 8.48 7.01 14.12
C HIS A 44 8.50 5.69 14.92
N ARG A 45 7.64 5.53 15.94
CA ARG A 45 7.49 4.27 16.69
C ARG A 45 6.77 3.22 15.86
N ILE A 46 5.74 3.62 15.10
CA ILE A 46 5.02 2.74 14.16
C ILE A 46 6.00 2.22 13.08
N ALA A 47 6.81 3.10 12.53
CA ALA A 47 7.85 2.72 11.56
C ALA A 47 8.88 1.75 12.18
N ARG A 48 9.31 1.97 13.45
CA ARG A 48 10.19 1.04 14.19
C ARG A 48 9.53 -0.31 14.46
N ALA A 49 8.23 -0.34 14.63
CA ALA A 49 7.46 -1.58 14.78
C ALA A 49 7.37 -2.41 13.49
N GLY A 50 7.87 -1.88 12.36
CA GLY A 50 7.95 -2.58 11.08
C GLY A 50 6.80 -2.26 10.14
N VAL A 51 6.15 -1.09 10.28
CA VAL A 51 5.17 -0.58 9.32
C VAL A 51 5.84 0.46 8.42
N ALA A 52 5.93 0.21 7.13
CA ALA A 52 6.41 1.17 6.14
C ALA A 52 5.24 1.74 5.34
N HIS A 53 5.29 3.03 4.99
CA HIS A 53 4.26 3.69 4.22
C HIS A 53 4.84 4.37 2.98
N VAL A 54 4.50 3.85 1.80
CA VAL A 54 4.75 4.48 0.51
C VAL A 54 3.53 5.31 0.16
N ARG A 55 3.66 6.62 0.32
CA ARG A 55 2.58 7.58 0.10
C ARG A 55 2.40 7.88 -1.40
N GLU A 56 1.21 8.32 -1.77
CA GLU A 56 0.94 8.92 -3.07
C GLU A 56 1.98 10.02 -3.38
N GLY A 57 2.41 10.16 -4.65
CA GLY A 57 3.41 11.15 -5.05
C GLY A 57 4.86 10.71 -4.89
N ARG A 58 5.12 9.42 -4.61
CA ARG A 58 6.44 8.76 -4.58
C ARG A 58 7.38 9.21 -3.48
N HIS A 59 7.46 10.50 -3.15
CA HIS A 59 8.26 11.11 -2.07
C HIS A 59 9.72 10.62 -1.99
N ILE A 60 10.39 10.57 -3.14
CA ILE A 60 11.83 10.29 -3.25
C ILE A 60 12.65 11.59 -3.09
N PHE A 61 13.93 11.45 -2.76
CA PHE A 61 14.88 12.57 -2.79
C PHE A 61 15.36 12.78 -4.24
N GLN A 62 14.72 13.72 -4.93
CA GLN A 62 14.89 13.91 -6.37
C GLN A 62 16.33 14.32 -6.75
N ASP A 63 17.01 15.08 -5.89
CA ASP A 63 18.37 15.58 -6.12
C ASP A 63 19.47 14.56 -5.74
N LEU A 64 19.10 13.43 -5.16
CA LEU A 64 20.01 12.36 -4.82
C LEU A 64 20.02 11.26 -5.89
N THR A 65 21.13 10.52 -5.96
CA THR A 65 21.19 9.33 -6.81
C THR A 65 20.23 8.23 -6.29
N VAL A 66 19.93 7.24 -7.12
CA VAL A 66 19.18 6.04 -6.70
C VAL A 66 19.85 5.40 -5.48
N GLU A 67 21.16 5.18 -5.52
CA GLU A 67 21.91 4.60 -4.42
C GLU A 67 21.83 5.45 -3.15
N ALA A 68 22.03 6.77 -3.26
CA ALA A 68 21.96 7.68 -2.13
C ALA A 68 20.55 7.71 -1.49
N ASN A 69 19.49 7.57 -2.29
CA ASN A 69 18.12 7.40 -1.80
C ASN A 69 17.97 6.15 -0.92
N LEU A 70 18.52 5.02 -1.34
CA LEU A 70 18.48 3.77 -0.58
C LEU A 70 19.34 3.87 0.70
N ILE A 71 20.54 4.45 0.61
CA ILE A 71 21.42 4.68 1.76
C ILE A 71 20.74 5.55 2.82
N ALA A 72 20.14 6.68 2.42
CA ALA A 72 19.43 7.56 3.34
C ALA A 72 18.31 6.84 4.10
N SER A 73 17.60 5.92 3.41
CA SER A 73 16.55 5.11 4.05
C SER A 73 17.10 4.06 5.01
N SER A 74 18.29 3.49 4.71
CA SER A 74 18.93 2.49 5.58
C SER A 74 19.54 3.10 6.83
N GLN A 75 20.11 4.31 6.74
CA GLN A 75 20.65 5.04 7.89
C GLN A 75 19.59 5.31 8.96
N ALA A 76 18.39 5.68 8.52
CA ALA A 76 17.24 5.81 9.41
C ALA A 76 16.88 4.52 10.17
N LEU A 77 17.37 3.35 9.72
CA LEU A 77 17.22 2.06 10.40
C LEU A 77 18.33 1.80 11.42
N ALA A 78 19.58 2.13 11.08
CA ALA A 78 20.72 1.92 11.95
C ALA A 78 20.55 2.67 13.29
N GLU A 79 20.03 3.90 13.24
CA GLU A 79 19.69 4.68 14.43
C GLU A 79 18.57 4.06 15.30
N ARG A 80 17.89 3.02 14.80
CA ARG A 80 16.78 2.34 15.49
C ARG A 80 17.23 1.22 16.43
N GLY A 81 18.54 0.98 16.59
CA GLY A 81 19.07 -0.01 17.55
C GLY A 81 18.87 -1.48 17.15
N GLY A 82 18.47 -1.75 15.93
CA GLY A 82 18.33 -3.09 15.38
C GLY A 82 19.43 -3.35 14.36
N ALA A 83 20.29 -4.35 14.59
CA ALA A 83 21.37 -4.76 13.71
C ALA A 83 20.90 -5.44 12.41
N LYS A 84 19.83 -4.93 11.78
CA LYS A 84 19.44 -5.39 10.45
C LYS A 84 20.30 -4.68 9.42
N THR A 85 21.28 -5.39 8.90
CA THR A 85 22.11 -4.89 7.79
C THR A 85 21.19 -4.64 6.57
N ALA A 86 21.27 -3.43 6.02
CA ALA A 86 20.53 -3.11 4.80
C ALA A 86 20.97 -4.05 3.67
N ASN A 87 20.03 -4.76 3.09
CA ASN A 87 20.30 -5.69 1.99
C ASN A 87 20.07 -5.00 0.64
N TYR A 88 21.07 -4.26 0.18
CA TYR A 88 21.01 -3.58 -1.13
C TYR A 88 20.94 -4.55 -2.29
N ASP A 89 21.63 -5.70 -2.20
CA ASP A 89 21.64 -6.69 -3.28
C ASP A 89 20.25 -7.27 -3.51
N GLN A 90 19.51 -7.50 -2.44
CA GLN A 90 18.10 -7.90 -2.55
C GLN A 90 17.26 -6.85 -3.26
N ILE A 91 17.45 -5.55 -2.93
CA ILE A 91 16.73 -4.47 -3.61
C ILE A 91 17.06 -4.47 -5.10
N TYR A 92 18.33 -4.56 -5.48
CA TYR A 92 18.72 -4.57 -6.89
C TYR A 92 18.32 -5.85 -7.64
N THR A 93 18.17 -6.98 -6.94
CA THR A 93 17.61 -8.21 -7.52
C THR A 93 16.12 -8.08 -7.79
N ILE A 94 15.37 -7.46 -6.87
CA ILE A 94 13.93 -7.22 -7.04
C ILE A 94 13.69 -6.16 -8.12
N PHE A 95 14.53 -5.12 -8.18
CA PHE A 95 14.41 -3.96 -9.07
C PHE A 95 15.66 -3.82 -10.00
N PRO A 96 15.83 -4.65 -11.03
CA PRO A 96 17.01 -4.58 -11.90
C PRO A 96 17.21 -3.21 -12.57
N ARG A 97 16.10 -2.53 -12.92
CA ARG A 97 16.14 -1.16 -13.47
C ARG A 97 16.82 -0.15 -12.55
N LEU A 98 16.66 -0.31 -11.24
CA LEU A 98 17.34 0.55 -10.26
C LEU A 98 18.84 0.22 -10.16
N ALA A 99 19.22 -1.05 -10.34
CA ALA A 99 20.61 -1.46 -10.40
C ALA A 99 21.35 -0.82 -11.58
N GLU A 100 20.73 -0.86 -12.78
CA GLU A 100 21.25 -0.26 -14.01
C GLU A 100 21.45 1.26 -13.86
N ARG A 101 20.60 1.92 -13.08
CA ARG A 101 20.55 3.38 -12.90
C ARG A 101 21.06 3.84 -11.54
N ARG A 102 21.83 3.00 -10.85
CA ARG A 102 22.28 3.18 -9.47
C ARG A 102 22.90 4.57 -9.20
N LYS A 103 23.68 5.08 -10.15
CA LYS A 103 24.39 6.37 -10.05
C LYS A 103 23.60 7.55 -10.65
N GLN A 104 22.43 7.29 -11.24
CA GLN A 104 21.59 8.33 -11.84
C GLN A 104 20.88 9.13 -10.75
N ILE A 105 20.73 10.43 -10.96
CA ILE A 105 19.91 11.32 -10.13
C ILE A 105 18.45 10.89 -10.25
N ALA A 106 17.79 10.70 -9.12
CA ALA A 106 16.45 10.11 -9.06
C ALA A 106 15.35 10.97 -9.72
N GLY A 107 15.55 12.28 -9.77
CA GLY A 107 14.65 13.19 -10.47
C GLY A 107 14.55 12.93 -11.98
N TYR A 108 15.59 12.34 -12.59
CA TYR A 108 15.62 12.02 -14.03
C TYR A 108 15.10 10.60 -14.36
N LEU A 109 14.66 9.85 -13.38
CA LEU A 109 14.02 8.56 -13.58
C LEU A 109 12.61 8.74 -14.18
N SER A 110 12.16 7.75 -14.95
CA SER A 110 10.75 7.66 -15.34
C SER A 110 9.84 7.55 -14.13
N GLY A 111 8.55 7.86 -14.29
CA GLY A 111 7.59 7.76 -13.20
C GLY A 111 7.50 6.37 -12.57
N GLY A 112 7.59 5.31 -13.37
CA GLY A 112 7.62 3.93 -12.87
C GLY A 112 8.89 3.61 -12.10
N GLU A 113 10.07 4.03 -12.59
CA GLU A 113 11.34 3.85 -11.88
C GLU A 113 11.38 4.62 -10.56
N GLN A 114 10.80 5.83 -10.51
CA GLN A 114 10.65 6.58 -9.27
C GLN A 114 9.73 5.85 -8.28
N GLN A 115 8.65 5.22 -8.76
CA GLN A 115 7.75 4.42 -7.94
C GLN A 115 8.47 3.16 -7.42
N MET A 116 9.23 2.47 -8.27
CA MET A 116 10.08 1.35 -7.85
C MET A 116 11.08 1.77 -6.78
N LEU A 117 11.70 2.95 -6.93
CA LEU A 117 12.62 3.49 -5.93
C LEU A 117 11.93 3.79 -4.61
N ALA A 118 10.71 4.35 -4.63
CA ALA A 118 9.94 4.60 -3.42
C ALA A 118 9.60 3.28 -2.67
N ILE A 119 9.19 2.23 -3.40
CA ILE A 119 8.96 0.90 -2.85
C ILE A 119 10.27 0.28 -2.31
N GLY A 120 11.37 0.37 -3.06
CA GLY A 120 12.69 -0.12 -2.66
C GLY A 120 13.20 0.55 -1.37
N ARG A 121 13.00 1.86 -1.24
CA ARG A 121 13.32 2.62 -0.01
C ARG A 121 12.52 2.13 1.21
N ALA A 122 11.25 1.80 1.02
CA ALA A 122 10.42 1.23 2.08
C ALA A 122 10.89 -0.19 2.44
N LEU A 123 11.24 -0.99 1.44
CA LEU A 123 11.63 -2.39 1.59
C LEU A 123 13.00 -2.55 2.27
N ILE A 124 13.96 -1.62 2.07
CA ILE A 124 15.26 -1.65 2.73
C ILE A 124 15.12 -1.69 4.26
N GLY A 125 13.98 -1.17 4.77
CA GLY A 125 13.55 -1.24 6.16
C GLY A 125 13.19 -2.61 6.67
N GLN A 126 13.13 -3.60 5.81
CA GLN A 126 12.62 -4.94 6.13
C GLN A 126 11.31 -4.86 6.93
N PRO A 127 10.29 -4.16 6.40
CA PRO A 127 9.03 -4.00 7.11
C PRO A 127 8.30 -5.34 7.21
N ARG A 128 7.40 -5.45 8.18
CA ARG A 128 6.44 -6.55 8.27
C ARG A 128 5.14 -6.23 7.56
N LEU A 129 4.80 -4.95 7.52
CA LEU A 129 3.65 -4.41 6.80
C LEU A 129 4.09 -3.22 5.94
N MET A 130 3.77 -3.27 4.67
CA MET A 130 3.94 -2.16 3.74
C MET A 130 2.58 -1.61 3.33
N LEU A 131 2.38 -0.32 3.55
CA LEU A 131 1.21 0.42 3.12
C LEU A 131 1.54 1.10 1.80
N LEU A 132 0.76 0.82 0.75
CA LEU A 132 0.94 1.41 -0.59
C LEU A 132 -0.30 2.24 -0.93
N ASP A 133 -0.12 3.55 -1.11
CA ASP A 133 -1.20 4.48 -1.42
C ASP A 133 -1.15 4.87 -2.90
N GLU A 134 -2.08 4.34 -3.67
CA GLU A 134 -2.27 4.56 -5.11
C GLU A 134 -0.97 4.48 -5.93
N PRO A 135 -0.19 3.36 -5.84
CA PRO A 135 1.13 3.27 -6.47
C PRO A 135 1.08 3.33 -8.00
N SER A 136 -0.08 3.14 -8.63
CA SER A 136 -0.27 3.21 -10.07
C SER A 136 -0.64 4.60 -10.59
N LEU A 137 -0.93 5.56 -9.70
CA LEU A 137 -1.45 6.87 -10.09
C LEU A 137 -0.49 7.64 -11.01
N GLY A 138 -1.03 8.13 -12.14
CA GLY A 138 -0.27 8.93 -13.11
C GLY A 138 0.79 8.14 -13.88
N LEU A 139 0.68 6.81 -13.94
CA LEU A 139 1.54 5.95 -14.75
C LEU A 139 0.84 5.50 -16.04
N ALA A 140 1.63 5.26 -17.08
CA ALA A 140 1.12 4.67 -18.32
C ALA A 140 0.67 3.20 -18.07
N PRO A 141 -0.35 2.69 -18.78
CA PRO A 141 -0.93 1.36 -18.54
C PRO A 141 0.11 0.24 -18.43
N LYS A 142 1.06 0.17 -19.37
CA LYS A 142 2.11 -0.84 -19.35
C LYS A 142 3.01 -0.76 -18.10
N VAL A 143 3.26 0.45 -17.61
CA VAL A 143 4.06 0.67 -16.39
C VAL A 143 3.26 0.28 -15.15
N VAL A 144 1.94 0.46 -15.17
CA VAL A 144 1.04 -0.03 -14.11
C VAL A 144 1.19 -1.53 -13.95
N ASP A 145 1.12 -2.30 -15.04
CA ASP A 145 1.28 -3.76 -14.99
C ASP A 145 2.64 -4.15 -14.40
N GLU A 146 3.73 -3.50 -14.82
CA GLU A 146 5.07 -3.72 -14.27
C GLU A 146 5.13 -3.45 -12.75
N ILE A 147 4.50 -2.38 -12.27
CA ILE A 147 4.45 -2.06 -10.83
C ILE A 147 3.67 -3.11 -10.05
N PHE A 148 2.54 -3.58 -10.55
CA PHE A 148 1.76 -4.62 -9.89
C PHE A 148 2.49 -5.97 -9.85
N GLU A 149 3.19 -6.35 -10.92
CA GLU A 149 4.05 -7.53 -10.94
C GLU A 149 5.17 -7.43 -9.88
N VAL A 150 5.79 -6.26 -9.77
CA VAL A 150 6.83 -6.00 -8.76
C VAL A 150 6.25 -6.07 -7.35
N ILE A 151 5.08 -5.49 -7.07
CA ILE A 151 4.41 -5.57 -5.77
C ILE A 151 4.12 -7.03 -5.39
N ALA A 152 3.60 -7.82 -6.33
CA ALA A 152 3.36 -9.24 -6.12
C ALA A 152 4.69 -10.02 -5.88
N LYS A 153 5.76 -9.70 -6.62
CA LYS A 153 7.09 -10.26 -6.43
C LYS A 153 7.63 -9.95 -5.04
N VAL A 154 7.56 -8.69 -4.60
CA VAL A 154 7.97 -8.25 -3.26
C VAL A 154 7.26 -9.08 -2.19
N ASN A 155 5.94 -9.22 -2.25
CA ASN A 155 5.19 -10.02 -1.27
C ASN A 155 5.67 -11.48 -1.23
N ARG A 156 5.83 -12.13 -2.40
CA ARG A 156 6.25 -13.54 -2.49
C ARG A 156 7.69 -13.78 -1.99
N GLU A 157 8.63 -12.92 -2.37
CA GLU A 157 10.05 -13.13 -2.11
C GLU A 157 10.48 -12.69 -0.71
N THR A 158 9.78 -11.71 -0.12
CA THR A 158 10.16 -11.16 1.19
C THR A 158 9.22 -11.55 2.33
N GLY A 159 8.03 -12.06 2.01
CA GLY A 159 7.00 -12.38 3.00
C GLY A 159 6.37 -11.15 3.66
N VAL A 160 6.66 -9.93 3.19
CA VAL A 160 6.07 -8.71 3.71
C VAL A 160 4.56 -8.68 3.43
N SER A 161 3.75 -8.41 4.46
CA SER A 161 2.32 -8.16 4.25
C SER A 161 2.14 -6.80 3.56
N ILE A 162 1.24 -6.73 2.57
CA ILE A 162 0.98 -5.49 1.82
C ILE A 162 -0.48 -5.09 1.99
N LEU A 163 -0.72 -3.87 2.44
CA LEU A 163 -2.03 -3.22 2.38
C LEU A 163 -1.98 -2.17 1.27
N LEU A 164 -2.64 -2.51 0.16
CA LEU A 164 -2.67 -1.71 -1.05
C LEU A 164 -3.97 -0.91 -1.12
N VAL A 165 -3.87 0.37 -1.36
CA VAL A 165 -4.99 1.25 -1.72
C VAL A 165 -4.90 1.60 -3.20
N GLU A 166 -5.97 1.35 -3.94
CA GLU A 166 -6.04 1.60 -5.38
C GLU A 166 -7.44 2.02 -5.82
N GLN A 167 -7.49 2.76 -6.93
CA GLN A 167 -8.73 3.04 -7.66
C GLN A 167 -8.96 2.01 -8.76
N ASN A 168 -7.89 1.51 -9.38
CA ASN A 168 -7.96 0.44 -10.38
C ASN A 168 -8.21 -0.91 -9.70
N ALA A 169 -9.49 -1.22 -9.45
CA ALA A 169 -9.90 -2.45 -8.78
C ALA A 169 -9.46 -3.70 -9.56
N PHE A 170 -9.49 -3.66 -10.90
CA PHE A 170 -9.10 -4.79 -11.73
C PHE A 170 -7.64 -5.18 -11.50
N ALA A 171 -6.73 -4.22 -11.55
CA ALA A 171 -5.32 -4.45 -11.31
C ALA A 171 -5.06 -4.88 -9.85
N ALA A 172 -5.68 -4.22 -8.88
CA ALA A 172 -5.55 -4.58 -7.46
C ALA A 172 -6.02 -6.02 -7.18
N PHE A 173 -7.14 -6.45 -7.78
CA PHE A 173 -7.64 -7.82 -7.66
C PHE A 173 -6.71 -8.84 -8.32
N GLY A 174 -5.87 -8.42 -9.28
CA GLY A 174 -4.88 -9.29 -9.94
C GLY A 174 -3.84 -9.86 -8.98
N ILE A 175 -3.51 -9.14 -7.93
CA ILE A 175 -2.42 -9.47 -6.99
C ILE A 175 -2.87 -9.65 -5.54
N SER A 176 -4.11 -9.35 -5.22
CA SER A 176 -4.62 -9.38 -3.84
C SER A 176 -5.25 -10.73 -3.49
N HIS A 177 -5.16 -11.12 -2.20
CA HIS A 177 -5.83 -12.31 -1.66
C HIS A 177 -7.18 -11.95 -1.02
N TYR A 178 -7.27 -10.77 -0.43
CA TYR A 178 -8.46 -10.25 0.25
C TYR A 178 -8.66 -8.78 -0.10
N ALA A 179 -9.88 -8.31 -0.19
CA ALA A 179 -10.17 -6.92 -0.52
C ALA A 179 -11.29 -6.35 0.34
N TYR A 180 -11.19 -5.04 0.57
CA TYR A 180 -12.19 -4.20 1.21
C TYR A 180 -12.63 -3.13 0.21
N ILE A 181 -13.90 -3.10 -0.13
CA ILE A 181 -14.47 -2.06 -0.99
C ILE A 181 -15.02 -0.95 -0.10
N MET A 182 -14.55 0.27 -0.34
CA MET A 182 -14.89 1.44 0.46
C MET A 182 -15.67 2.46 -0.34
N GLU A 183 -16.80 2.91 0.22
CA GLU A 183 -17.57 4.05 -0.29
C GLU A 183 -17.83 5.06 0.84
N GLN A 184 -17.62 6.36 0.57
CA GLN A 184 -17.87 7.45 1.50
C GLN A 184 -17.34 7.20 2.94
N GLY A 185 -16.11 6.68 3.03
CA GLY A 185 -15.43 6.42 4.31
C GLY A 185 -15.88 5.16 5.05
N LYS A 186 -16.69 4.30 4.43
CA LYS A 186 -17.18 3.05 5.03
C LYS A 186 -16.80 1.86 4.17
N VAL A 187 -16.45 0.75 4.81
CA VAL A 187 -16.37 -0.54 4.13
C VAL A 187 -17.80 -0.99 3.82
N VAL A 188 -18.12 -1.19 2.55
CA VAL A 188 -19.44 -1.63 2.08
C VAL A 188 -19.48 -3.13 1.81
N ILE A 189 -18.38 -3.70 1.35
CA ILE A 189 -18.23 -5.13 1.13
C ILE A 189 -16.77 -5.52 1.36
N ASP A 190 -16.55 -6.73 1.86
CA ASP A 190 -15.22 -7.31 2.02
C ASP A 190 -15.24 -8.83 1.83
N GLY A 191 -14.13 -9.40 1.47
CA GLY A 191 -14.01 -10.84 1.26
C GLY A 191 -12.74 -11.24 0.52
N THR A 192 -12.59 -12.56 0.32
CA THR A 192 -11.51 -13.05 -0.54
C THR A 192 -11.76 -12.57 -1.98
N VAL A 193 -10.67 -12.27 -2.68
CA VAL A 193 -10.77 -11.83 -4.08
C VAL A 193 -11.49 -12.86 -4.95
N GLU A 194 -11.31 -14.16 -4.68
CA GLU A 194 -12.02 -15.22 -5.37
C GLU A 194 -13.55 -15.11 -5.23
N THR A 195 -14.02 -14.80 -4.01
CA THR A 195 -15.46 -14.61 -3.73
C THR A 195 -15.98 -13.33 -4.36
N LEU A 196 -15.22 -12.24 -4.22
CA LEU A 196 -15.63 -10.92 -4.73
C LEU A 196 -15.66 -10.88 -6.26
N ARG A 197 -14.79 -11.60 -6.96
CA ARG A 197 -14.82 -11.72 -8.42
C ARG A 197 -16.07 -12.39 -8.97
N LYS A 198 -16.73 -13.22 -8.16
CA LYS A 198 -17.98 -13.93 -8.53
C LYS A 198 -19.22 -13.13 -8.16
N ASP A 199 -19.08 -12.04 -7.40
CA ASP A 199 -20.18 -11.19 -6.99
C ASP A 199 -20.63 -10.30 -8.17
N PRO A 200 -21.90 -10.39 -8.62
CA PRO A 200 -22.38 -9.64 -9.77
C PRO A 200 -22.29 -8.12 -9.59
N ASP A 201 -22.52 -7.64 -8.36
CA ASP A 201 -22.47 -6.22 -8.06
C ASP A 201 -21.04 -5.71 -8.09
N VAL A 202 -20.07 -6.48 -7.58
CA VAL A 202 -18.65 -6.17 -7.70
C VAL A 202 -18.21 -6.14 -9.16
N GLN A 203 -18.61 -7.11 -9.95
CA GLN A 203 -18.33 -7.18 -11.39
C GLN A 203 -18.86 -5.93 -12.11
N ARG A 204 -20.10 -5.57 -11.86
CA ARG A 204 -20.78 -4.45 -12.52
C ARG A 204 -20.21 -3.09 -12.13
N PHE A 205 -19.97 -2.85 -10.84
CA PHE A 205 -19.61 -1.51 -10.34
C PHE A 205 -18.11 -1.23 -10.27
N TYR A 206 -17.29 -2.27 -10.10
CA TYR A 206 -15.86 -2.09 -9.82
C TYR A 206 -14.92 -2.76 -10.83
N LEU A 207 -15.37 -3.80 -11.55
CA LEU A 207 -14.54 -4.52 -12.51
C LEU A 207 -14.86 -4.15 -13.97
N GLY A 208 -15.87 -3.31 -14.22
CA GLY A 208 -16.18 -2.81 -15.56
C GLY A 208 -16.88 -3.81 -16.50
N TYR A 209 -17.40 -4.91 -15.96
CA TYR A 209 -18.25 -5.84 -16.72
C TYR A 209 -19.67 -5.26 -16.82
N ALA A 210 -19.84 -4.15 -17.54
CA ALA A 210 -21.15 -3.60 -17.81
C ALA A 210 -21.75 -4.30 -19.03
N ASP A 211 -22.79 -5.09 -18.82
CA ASP A 211 -23.80 -5.29 -19.86
C ASP A 211 -24.45 -3.91 -20.11
N GLY A 212 -24.38 -3.50 -21.39
CA GLY A 212 -24.76 -2.14 -21.79
C GLY A 212 -26.19 -1.77 -21.38
N SER A 213 -26.31 -0.66 -20.75
CA SER A 213 -27.47 0.15 -20.36
C SER A 213 -27.75 0.18 -18.86
N ASP A 214 -27.59 1.35 -18.34
CA ASP A 214 -28.01 2.00 -17.09
C ASP A 214 -26.84 2.41 -16.20
N ALA A 215 -26.58 3.71 -16.21
CA ALA A 215 -25.66 4.39 -15.32
C ALA A 215 -26.21 4.36 -13.87
N ILE A 216 -25.93 3.29 -13.14
CA ILE A 216 -26.09 3.27 -11.68
C ILE A 216 -24.80 3.84 -11.09
N SER A 217 -24.90 4.96 -10.41
CA SER A 217 -23.77 5.74 -9.96
C SER A 217 -23.13 5.27 -8.65
N SER A 218 -23.73 4.30 -7.93
CA SER A 218 -23.26 3.85 -6.62
C SER A 218 -23.83 2.50 -6.20
N PHE A 219 -23.02 1.70 -5.47
CA PHE A 219 -23.44 0.45 -4.83
C PHE A 219 -24.61 0.64 -3.82
N ARG A 220 -24.81 1.86 -3.32
CA ARG A 220 -25.92 2.21 -2.42
C ARG A 220 -27.29 2.13 -3.07
N ASP A 221 -27.36 2.24 -4.40
CA ASP A 221 -28.63 2.26 -5.14
C ASP A 221 -29.18 0.85 -5.36
N VAL A 222 -28.42 -0.19 -4.97
CA VAL A 222 -28.83 -1.59 -5.04
C VAL A 222 -29.65 -1.95 -3.80
N LYS A 223 -30.98 -2.10 -3.99
CA LYS A 223 -31.97 -2.33 -2.90
C LYS A 223 -31.83 -3.65 -2.10
N HIS A 224 -30.95 -4.57 -2.45
CA HIS A 224 -30.95 -5.93 -1.91
C HIS A 224 -29.69 -6.37 -1.15
N TYR A 225 -28.76 -5.48 -0.83
CA TYR A 225 -27.59 -5.86 -0.06
C TYR A 225 -27.96 -6.02 1.43
N LYS A 226 -28.07 -7.28 1.87
CA LYS A 226 -28.14 -7.62 3.30
C LYS A 226 -26.79 -7.31 3.94
N ARG A 227 -26.69 -6.15 4.64
CA ARG A 227 -25.55 -5.84 5.49
C ARG A 227 -25.29 -7.00 6.45
N ARG A 228 -24.26 -7.79 6.24
CA ARG A 228 -23.74 -8.67 7.28
C ARG A 228 -23.15 -7.77 8.37
N LYS A 229 -23.94 -7.59 9.43
CA LYS A 229 -23.47 -7.01 10.70
C LYS A 229 -22.42 -7.98 11.27
N ARG A 230 -21.15 -7.72 11.02
CA ARG A 230 -20.04 -8.41 11.67
C ARG A 230 -19.02 -7.38 12.14
N TRP A 231 -19.39 -6.58 13.12
CA TRP A 231 -18.45 -5.82 13.96
C TRP A 231 -19.22 -5.28 15.17
N LEU A 232 -19.70 -6.17 16.04
CA LEU A 232 -20.06 -5.89 17.43
C LEU A 232 -20.10 -7.25 18.14
N SER A 233 -18.96 -7.69 18.64
CA SER A 233 -18.80 -8.53 19.82
C SER A 233 -17.34 -8.40 20.26
#